data_b51addea4bfbce19270a8871cd168298
#
_entry.id   b51addea4bfbce19270a8871cd168298
#
_cell.length_a   1.000
_cell.length_b   1.000
_cell.length_c   1.000
_cell.angle_alpha   90.00
_cell.angle_beta   90.00
_cell.angle_gamma   90.00
#
_symmetry.space_group_name_H-M   'P 1'
#
loop_
_entity.id
_entity.type
_entity.pdbx_description
1 polymer ?
#
loop_
_entity_poly.entity_id
_entity_poly.type
_entity_poly.pdbx_seq_one_letter_code
_entity_poly.pdbx_strand_id
1 'polypeptide(L)'
;MALFNGVDEAGKSYSLQEKDQGEGDYLSSIPLDLSGLPVAQQATVYLSFYWQAGGKAEVPDSNDRLTLQILTPGGTWLNIWEKRGGTAVDRNRFIQETIAIRPEWQHANFQFRFFSNGRQSGPFDSWLLDYVYLNSKRSNTDLSYPDRALTQRTTVRLGDFGAYPWELLQKNQKGKWSTAKSEFQNLENRFKAMEYSVTLRDSSGVSMLPINSTTPFNPVPNALERRTIVSRSFTEIPLPTKPTEVIFEMALITGDGLLNEINGSDTVRYAQVDFRSNDRVSSTFAIRDYFAYDQGVADYTAGINQRSGQLAVEYTTPEPVFLKGISIDFSNARQVNQVLDLVIWSALDKKPLYSKEVVIPAKKPGQEIHYFPLEEAIPVSGTFFVGFTQFTTEFLQVGLDKGNDFSGRIFYNVGGGWVQNKEVTGSLLIRPHVSLTGKAGGSIDATNTLRIYPNPTVNEVQVEGEFSSLQVLDSYGREVFPPRIATAKGEVLNFKDQHPGLYLIYVQGSTGPQSYRILVKK
;
A
#
# COMPACT_ATOMS: atom_id res chain seq x y z
N MET A 1 9.39 7.89 4.52
CA MET A 1 9.96 7.39 3.25
C MET A 1 9.47 8.25 2.11
N ALA A 2 10.34 8.66 1.17
CA ALA A 2 10.00 9.34 -0.07
C ALA A 2 10.18 8.40 -1.26
N LEU A 3 9.34 8.53 -2.28
CA LEU A 3 9.40 7.79 -3.53
C LEU A 3 9.68 8.80 -4.66
N PHE A 4 10.65 8.50 -5.50
CA PHE A 4 11.00 9.25 -6.70
C PHE A 4 10.73 8.37 -7.91
N ASN A 5 10.04 8.88 -8.92
CA ASN A 5 9.77 8.20 -10.18
C ASN A 5 9.34 9.22 -11.26
N GLY A 6 8.74 8.75 -12.36
CA GLY A 6 8.31 9.62 -13.47
C GLY A 6 6.88 10.16 -13.35
N VAL A 7 6.32 10.27 -12.14
CA VAL A 7 5.00 10.87 -11.89
C VAL A 7 5.05 11.86 -10.73
N ASP A 8 4.18 12.87 -10.76
CA ASP A 8 4.02 13.85 -9.68
C ASP A 8 3.25 13.26 -8.46
N GLU A 9 3.06 14.06 -7.42
CA GLU A 9 2.34 13.69 -6.19
C GLU A 9 0.87 13.30 -6.41
N ALA A 10 0.30 13.64 -7.56
CA ALA A 10 -1.04 13.25 -7.96
C ALA A 10 -1.06 11.98 -8.84
N GLY A 11 0.11 11.38 -9.10
CA GLY A 11 0.28 10.21 -9.96
C GLY A 11 0.22 10.52 -11.47
N LYS A 12 0.33 11.80 -11.85
CA LYS A 12 0.33 12.21 -13.26
C LYS A 12 1.76 12.19 -13.80
N SER A 13 1.95 11.56 -14.96
CA SER A 13 3.25 11.49 -15.64
C SER A 13 3.75 12.88 -16.02
N TYR A 14 5.04 13.14 -15.83
CA TYR A 14 5.71 14.38 -16.23
C TYR A 14 5.72 14.57 -17.74
N SER A 15 5.79 13.48 -18.51
CA SER A 15 5.69 13.49 -19.97
C SER A 15 4.65 12.49 -20.47
N LEU A 16 4.01 12.83 -21.60
CA LEU A 16 3.13 11.92 -22.35
C LEU A 16 3.90 11.13 -23.41
N GLN A 17 5.15 11.46 -23.67
CA GLN A 17 5.99 10.73 -24.62
C GLN A 17 6.62 9.52 -23.95
N GLU A 18 6.41 8.34 -24.51
CA GLU A 18 6.68 7.06 -23.89
C GLU A 18 8.13 6.85 -23.42
N LYS A 19 9.11 7.48 -24.09
CA LYS A 19 10.54 7.30 -23.81
C LYS A 19 11.24 8.55 -23.31
N ASP A 20 10.48 9.58 -22.94
CA ASP A 20 11.08 10.80 -22.41
C ASP A 20 11.84 10.50 -21.12
N GLN A 21 13.06 11.05 -21.06
CA GLN A 21 13.98 10.96 -19.93
C GLN A 21 14.25 12.37 -19.41
N GLY A 22 14.34 12.51 -18.10
CA GLY A 22 14.61 13.82 -17.50
C GLY A 22 14.64 13.78 -15.97
N GLU A 23 14.75 14.97 -15.40
CA GLU A 23 14.67 15.17 -13.96
C GLU A 23 13.21 15.05 -13.51
N GLY A 24 12.99 14.19 -12.52
CA GLY A 24 11.68 13.97 -11.89
C GLY A 24 11.52 14.78 -10.61
N ASP A 25 11.15 14.09 -9.52
CA ASP A 25 10.91 14.69 -8.22
C ASP A 25 12.16 15.32 -7.59
N TYR A 26 11.93 16.41 -6.84
CA TYR A 26 12.91 17.03 -5.98
C TYR A 26 12.45 17.00 -4.52
N LEU A 27 13.31 16.50 -3.62
CA LEU A 27 13.13 16.61 -2.17
C LEU A 27 14.19 17.55 -1.62
N SER A 28 13.82 18.78 -1.29
CA SER A 28 14.72 19.82 -0.80
C SER A 28 14.52 20.08 0.69
N SER A 29 15.61 20.27 1.43
CA SER A 29 15.53 20.75 2.80
C SER A 29 15.10 22.22 2.84
N ILE A 30 14.55 22.64 3.96
CA ILE A 30 14.51 24.09 4.29
C ILE A 30 15.94 24.62 4.47
N PRO A 31 16.16 25.93 4.41
CA PRO A 31 17.45 26.51 4.80
C PRO A 31 17.80 26.19 6.25
N LEU A 32 19.02 25.71 6.47
CA LEU A 32 19.58 25.33 7.77
C LEU A 32 20.78 26.22 8.07
N ASP A 33 20.84 26.78 9.27
CA ASP A 33 22.01 27.58 9.68
C ASP A 33 23.09 26.68 10.27
N LEU A 34 24.15 26.46 9.50
CA LEU A 34 25.35 25.73 9.93
C LEU A 34 26.53 26.68 10.24
N SER A 35 26.38 28.00 10.10
CA SER A 35 27.45 28.97 10.31
C SER A 35 27.89 29.11 11.78
N GLY A 36 26.95 28.82 12.70
CA GLY A 36 27.18 28.91 14.15
C GLY A 36 27.90 27.72 14.78
N LEU A 37 28.28 26.70 13.98
CA LEU A 37 28.94 25.51 14.52
C LEU A 37 30.36 25.80 15.03
N PRO A 38 30.72 25.35 16.27
CA PRO A 38 32.07 25.42 16.76
C PRO A 38 33.07 24.74 15.81
N VAL A 39 34.27 25.33 15.62
CA VAL A 39 35.31 24.79 14.71
C VAL A 39 35.58 23.31 14.97
N ALA A 40 35.62 22.89 16.25
CA ALA A 40 35.85 21.48 16.61
C ALA A 40 34.70 20.54 16.16
N GLN A 41 33.54 21.07 15.84
CA GLN A 41 32.40 20.27 15.39
C GLN A 41 32.21 20.30 13.86
N GLN A 42 32.74 21.30 13.18
CA GLN A 42 32.57 21.48 11.74
C GLN A 42 32.99 20.23 10.93
N ALA A 43 34.10 19.60 11.30
CA ALA A 43 34.59 18.38 10.65
C ALA A 43 33.79 17.12 11.00
N THR A 44 32.81 17.22 11.91
CA THR A 44 31.98 16.11 12.38
C THR A 44 30.56 16.14 11.88
N VAL A 45 30.25 17.02 10.92
CA VAL A 45 28.91 17.13 10.32
C VAL A 45 28.77 16.11 9.21
N TYR A 46 27.81 15.22 9.37
CA TYR A 46 27.50 14.20 8.36
C TYR A 46 26.01 14.16 8.06
N LEU A 47 25.68 14.00 6.77
CA LEU A 47 24.35 13.65 6.26
C LEU A 47 24.33 12.17 5.95
N SER A 48 23.46 11.42 6.61
CA SER A 48 23.20 10.02 6.28
C SER A 48 21.79 9.84 5.79
N PHE A 49 21.57 8.82 4.97
CA PHE A 49 20.26 8.45 4.44
C PHE A 49 20.28 6.99 3.99
N TYR A 50 19.10 6.41 3.90
CA TYR A 50 18.90 5.09 3.30
C TYR A 50 18.25 5.26 1.94
N TRP A 51 18.78 4.54 0.94
CA TRP A 51 18.19 4.49 -0.39
C TRP A 51 17.98 3.06 -0.86
N GLN A 52 17.01 2.85 -1.74
CA GLN A 52 16.73 1.57 -2.40
C GLN A 52 16.29 1.83 -3.83
N ALA A 53 16.80 1.03 -4.79
CA ALA A 53 16.36 1.07 -6.17
C ALA A 53 15.18 0.13 -6.39
N GLY A 54 14.14 0.60 -7.07
CA GLY A 54 12.97 -0.17 -7.45
C GLY A 54 12.05 -0.56 -6.30
N GLY A 55 12.54 -1.32 -5.32
CA GLY A 55 11.69 -1.92 -4.30
C GLY A 55 10.60 -2.81 -4.92
N LYS A 56 9.33 -2.48 -4.69
CA LYS A 56 8.19 -3.15 -5.33
C LYS A 56 7.89 -2.65 -6.76
N ALA A 57 8.40 -1.47 -7.11
CA ALA A 57 8.23 -0.86 -8.43
C ALA A 57 9.32 -1.30 -9.43
N GLU A 58 9.42 -0.62 -10.56
CA GLU A 58 10.46 -0.88 -11.56
C GLU A 58 11.83 -0.40 -11.07
N VAL A 59 12.85 -1.20 -11.35
CA VAL A 59 14.24 -0.86 -11.03
C VAL A 59 14.74 0.15 -12.06
N PRO A 60 15.40 1.24 -11.63
CA PRO A 60 15.98 2.22 -12.53
C PRO A 60 17.00 1.59 -13.50
N ASP A 61 16.98 2.01 -14.74
CA ASP A 61 17.93 1.59 -15.77
C ASP A 61 19.34 2.11 -15.50
N SER A 62 20.34 1.59 -16.20
CA SER A 62 21.77 1.93 -15.98
C SER A 62 22.12 3.41 -16.18
N ASN A 63 21.31 4.14 -16.96
CA ASN A 63 21.48 5.57 -17.19
C ASN A 63 20.71 6.44 -16.18
N ASP A 64 19.77 5.86 -15.47
CA ASP A 64 18.98 6.56 -14.48
C ASP A 64 19.75 6.73 -13.18
N ARG A 65 19.45 7.78 -12.43
CA ARG A 65 20.21 8.10 -11.24
C ARG A 65 19.37 8.77 -10.16
N LEU A 66 19.79 8.53 -8.93
CA LEU A 66 19.43 9.34 -7.76
C LEU A 66 20.64 10.20 -7.38
N THR A 67 20.45 11.51 -7.25
CA THR A 67 21.53 12.48 -7.00
C THR A 67 21.24 13.25 -5.72
N LEU A 68 22.29 13.49 -4.93
CA LEU A 68 22.29 14.41 -3.80
C LEU A 68 23.11 15.65 -4.16
N GLN A 69 22.49 16.82 -4.00
CA GLN A 69 23.14 18.13 -4.14
C GLN A 69 23.11 18.91 -2.83
N ILE A 70 24.06 19.79 -2.68
CA ILE A 70 24.07 20.84 -1.65
C ILE A 70 24.09 22.21 -2.31
N LEU A 71 23.51 23.20 -1.62
CA LEU A 71 23.63 24.60 -1.98
C LEU A 71 24.96 25.13 -1.40
N THR A 72 25.85 25.60 -2.28
CA THR A 72 27.13 26.19 -1.86
C THR A 72 26.93 27.62 -1.33
N PRO A 73 27.88 28.21 -0.58
CA PRO A 73 27.83 29.62 -0.17
C PRO A 73 27.68 30.60 -1.35
N GLY A 74 28.17 30.20 -2.53
CA GLY A 74 28.02 30.97 -3.78
C GLY A 74 26.67 30.87 -4.45
N GLY A 75 25.68 30.18 -3.87
CA GLY A 75 24.33 30.05 -4.41
C GLY A 75 24.20 29.03 -5.55
N THR A 76 25.16 28.16 -5.76
CA THR A 76 25.10 27.11 -6.78
C THR A 76 24.88 25.73 -6.18
N TRP A 77 24.10 24.88 -6.87
CA TRP A 77 23.91 23.50 -6.48
C TRP A 77 25.09 22.63 -6.93
N LEU A 78 25.71 21.91 -6.00
CA LEU A 78 26.86 21.03 -6.22
C LEU A 78 26.46 19.58 -6.00
N ASN A 79 26.70 18.69 -6.99
CA ASN A 79 26.54 17.25 -6.82
C ASN A 79 27.63 16.72 -5.87
N ILE A 80 27.21 16.08 -4.78
CA ILE A 80 28.14 15.49 -3.80
C ILE A 80 28.02 13.97 -3.70
N TRP A 81 26.95 13.41 -4.25
CA TRP A 81 26.74 11.98 -4.34
C TRP A 81 25.79 11.66 -5.49
N GLU A 82 26.00 10.52 -6.14
CA GLU A 82 25.16 9.99 -7.21
C GLU A 82 25.14 8.46 -7.15
N LYS A 83 23.98 7.88 -7.37
CA LYS A 83 23.82 6.44 -7.57
C LYS A 83 23.13 6.16 -8.90
N ARG A 84 23.72 5.30 -9.71
CA ARG A 84 23.16 4.83 -10.98
C ARG A 84 22.39 3.54 -10.77
N GLY A 85 21.34 3.34 -11.55
CA GLY A 85 20.56 2.13 -11.62
C GLY A 85 21.26 0.97 -12.33
N GLY A 86 20.48 0.05 -12.85
CA GLY A 86 20.94 -1.12 -13.58
C GLY A 86 20.95 -2.41 -12.75
N THR A 87 21.28 -3.52 -13.39
CA THR A 87 21.16 -4.87 -12.82
C THR A 87 22.07 -5.17 -11.63
N ALA A 88 23.12 -4.38 -11.43
CA ALA A 88 24.05 -4.53 -10.30
C ALA A 88 23.49 -3.96 -8.98
N VAL A 89 22.35 -3.27 -9.00
CA VAL A 89 21.75 -2.66 -7.81
C VAL A 89 20.80 -3.64 -7.14
N ASP A 90 21.02 -3.87 -5.82
CA ASP A 90 20.10 -4.72 -5.04
C ASP A 90 18.77 -4.00 -4.81
N ARG A 91 17.72 -4.50 -5.45
CA ARG A 91 16.35 -3.98 -5.32
C ARG A 91 15.63 -4.35 -4.03
N ASN A 92 16.19 -5.27 -3.24
CA ASN A 92 15.47 -5.90 -2.14
C ASN A 92 15.79 -5.30 -0.78
N ARG A 93 16.74 -4.38 -0.70
CA ARG A 93 17.19 -3.80 0.57
C ARG A 93 17.55 -2.34 0.46
N PHE A 94 17.32 -1.62 1.54
CA PHE A 94 17.86 -0.29 1.73
C PHE A 94 19.36 -0.34 2.01
N ILE A 95 20.08 0.58 1.41
CA ILE A 95 21.53 0.77 1.59
C ILE A 95 21.71 2.12 2.25
N GLN A 96 22.53 2.17 3.29
CA GLN A 96 22.86 3.42 3.99
C GLN A 96 24.09 4.09 3.35
N GLU A 97 23.99 5.40 3.17
CA GLU A 97 25.11 6.26 2.80
C GLU A 97 25.33 7.29 3.91
N THR A 98 26.59 7.67 4.09
CA THR A 98 27.00 8.69 5.08
C THR A 98 28.01 9.62 4.43
N ILE A 99 27.61 10.88 4.24
CA ILE A 99 28.35 11.89 3.48
C ILE A 99 28.81 13.00 4.42
N ALA A 100 30.10 13.29 4.43
CA ALA A 100 30.67 14.41 5.20
C ALA A 100 30.23 15.74 4.57
N ILE A 101 29.67 16.63 5.38
CA ILE A 101 29.39 18.02 4.98
C ILE A 101 30.60 18.86 5.36
N ARG A 102 31.45 19.14 4.37
CA ARG A 102 32.74 19.82 4.56
C ARG A 102 32.54 21.22 5.15
N PRO A 103 33.48 21.72 5.95
CA PRO A 103 33.40 23.06 6.57
C PRO A 103 33.15 24.19 5.57
N GLU A 104 33.73 24.11 4.37
CA GLU A 104 33.56 25.12 3.31
C GLU A 104 32.14 25.20 2.73
N TRP A 105 31.30 24.22 3.02
CA TRP A 105 29.89 24.18 2.61
C TRP A 105 28.94 24.64 3.71
N GLN A 106 29.43 24.82 4.95
CA GLN A 106 28.64 25.16 6.13
C GLN A 106 28.42 26.67 6.20
N HIS A 107 27.19 27.10 5.97
CA HIS A 107 26.80 28.51 5.99
C HIS A 107 25.38 28.70 6.52
N ALA A 108 24.93 29.94 6.72
CA ALA A 108 23.64 30.27 7.34
C ALA A 108 22.41 29.82 6.54
N ASN A 109 22.56 29.61 5.24
CA ASN A 109 21.47 29.16 4.37
C ASN A 109 21.79 27.83 3.71
N PHE A 110 22.46 26.93 4.42
CA PHE A 110 22.78 25.61 3.90
C PHE A 110 21.50 24.85 3.54
N GLN A 111 21.49 24.25 2.35
CA GLN A 111 20.42 23.35 1.93
C GLN A 111 21.03 22.13 1.24
N PHE A 112 20.29 21.04 1.28
CA PHE A 112 20.54 19.86 0.43
C PHE A 112 19.26 19.47 -0.28
N ARG A 113 19.40 18.77 -1.40
CA ARG A 113 18.27 18.19 -2.11
C ARG A 113 18.62 16.87 -2.77
N PHE A 114 17.64 15.99 -2.81
CA PHE A 114 17.66 14.78 -3.63
C PHE A 114 16.80 14.99 -4.86
N PHE A 115 17.19 14.40 -5.97
CA PHE A 115 16.36 14.31 -7.16
C PHE A 115 16.69 13.06 -7.95
N SER A 116 15.70 12.56 -8.69
CA SER A 116 15.86 11.46 -9.64
C SER A 116 16.00 11.98 -11.05
N ASN A 117 16.70 11.21 -11.88
CA ASN A 117 16.68 11.36 -13.33
C ASN A 117 16.38 9.99 -13.92
N GLY A 118 15.34 9.89 -14.72
CA GLY A 118 14.84 8.65 -15.28
C GLY A 118 13.70 8.91 -16.26
N ARG A 119 12.94 7.88 -16.57
CA ARG A 119 11.80 7.91 -17.48
C ARG A 119 10.63 8.69 -16.89
N GLN A 120 10.09 9.64 -17.66
CA GLN A 120 9.06 10.57 -17.20
C GLN A 120 7.63 10.20 -17.61
N SER A 121 7.44 9.11 -18.31
CA SER A 121 6.14 8.76 -18.91
C SER A 121 5.25 7.88 -18.02
N GLY A 122 5.60 7.70 -16.74
CA GLY A 122 4.87 6.86 -15.80
C GLY A 122 5.66 6.58 -14.53
N PRO A 123 5.17 5.74 -13.63
CA PRO A 123 5.83 5.40 -12.36
C PRO A 123 6.98 4.40 -12.58
N PHE A 124 7.88 4.73 -13.49
CA PHE A 124 9.05 3.95 -13.87
C PHE A 124 10.28 4.41 -13.09
N ASP A 125 11.38 3.64 -13.16
CA ASP A 125 12.72 4.01 -12.65
C ASP A 125 12.71 4.51 -11.21
N SER A 126 12.06 3.75 -10.33
CA SER A 126 11.72 4.20 -8.99
C SER A 126 12.89 4.13 -8.02
N TRP A 127 13.04 5.17 -7.20
CA TRP A 127 13.96 5.24 -6.08
C TRP A 127 13.21 5.50 -4.79
N LEU A 128 13.64 4.86 -3.72
CA LEU A 128 13.12 5.07 -2.37
C LEU A 128 14.20 5.73 -1.51
N LEU A 129 13.81 6.70 -0.69
CA LEU A 129 14.68 7.40 0.24
C LEU A 129 14.03 7.42 1.62
N ASP A 130 14.82 7.11 2.65
CA ASP A 130 14.35 7.11 4.04
C ASP A 130 15.44 7.54 5.03
N TYR A 131 15.05 7.86 6.26
CA TYR A 131 15.95 8.21 7.37
C TYR A 131 17.04 9.21 7.01
N VAL A 132 16.66 10.32 6.38
CA VAL A 132 17.59 11.43 6.08
C VAL A 132 17.93 12.14 7.39
N TYR A 133 19.21 12.08 7.80
CA TYR A 133 19.67 12.56 9.09
C TYR A 133 20.96 13.37 8.97
N LEU A 134 20.87 14.67 9.25
CA LEU A 134 21.99 15.60 9.30
C LEU A 134 22.28 15.98 10.76
N ASN A 135 23.50 15.78 11.22
CA ASN A 135 23.92 16.22 12.56
C ASN A 135 25.43 16.40 12.65
N SER A 136 25.88 17.16 13.65
CA SER A 136 27.28 17.22 14.10
C SER A 136 27.60 16.08 15.09
N LYS A 137 28.86 15.97 15.51
CA LYS A 137 29.38 14.93 16.42
C LYS A 137 29.22 13.51 15.84
N ARG A 138 29.24 13.38 14.53
CA ARG A 138 29.17 12.12 13.80
C ARG A 138 30.50 11.78 13.12
N SER A 139 30.60 10.58 12.57
CA SER A 139 31.73 10.09 11.78
C SER A 139 31.26 9.29 10.58
N ASN A 140 32.16 8.95 9.66
CA ASN A 140 31.85 8.09 8.52
C ASN A 140 31.50 6.63 8.90
N THR A 141 31.79 6.22 10.13
CA THR A 141 31.44 4.90 10.68
C THR A 141 30.17 4.91 11.51
N ASP A 142 29.53 6.08 11.69
CA ASP A 142 28.26 6.20 12.37
C ASP A 142 27.12 5.77 11.45
N LEU A 143 26.79 4.49 11.49
CA LEU A 143 25.71 3.85 10.75
C LEU A 143 24.43 3.69 11.59
N SER A 144 24.37 4.34 12.75
CA SER A 144 23.26 4.20 13.68
C SER A 144 22.23 5.33 13.54
N TYR A 145 21.00 4.99 13.88
CA TYR A 145 19.89 5.92 14.07
C TYR A 145 19.13 5.50 15.34
N PRO A 146 18.73 6.44 16.20
CA PRO A 146 18.15 6.10 17.50
C PRO A 146 16.69 5.61 17.40
N ASP A 147 16.44 4.60 16.59
CA ASP A 147 15.11 4.07 16.30
C ASP A 147 15.09 2.55 16.17
N ARG A 148 13.93 1.98 16.39
CA ARG A 148 13.58 0.58 16.16
C ARG A 148 12.23 0.51 15.48
N ALA A 149 12.19 0.01 14.28
CA ALA A 149 11.05 0.11 13.39
C ALA A 149 10.54 -1.23 12.91
N LEU A 150 9.24 -1.38 12.74
CA LEU A 150 8.66 -2.41 11.90
C LEU A 150 8.84 -2.02 10.44
N THR A 151 9.39 -2.92 9.63
CA THR A 151 9.80 -2.65 8.24
C THR A 151 8.82 -3.20 7.20
N GLN A 152 7.89 -4.07 7.63
CA GLN A 152 6.94 -4.73 6.74
C GLN A 152 5.55 -4.77 7.37
N ARG A 153 4.52 -4.73 6.54
CA ARG A 153 3.14 -4.99 6.96
C ARG A 153 3.03 -6.41 7.51
N THR A 154 2.09 -6.60 8.42
CA THR A 154 1.78 -7.94 8.95
C THR A 154 1.22 -8.80 7.83
N THR A 155 1.71 -10.03 7.67
CA THR A 155 1.16 -11.01 6.72
C THR A 155 0.48 -12.13 7.48
N VAL A 156 -0.78 -12.42 7.13
CA VAL A 156 -1.58 -13.53 7.66
C VAL A 156 -2.38 -14.15 6.52
N ARG A 157 -2.54 -15.46 6.53
CA ARG A 157 -3.29 -16.20 5.52
C ARG A 157 -4.19 -17.25 6.16
N LEU A 158 -5.27 -17.58 5.45
CA LEU A 158 -6.07 -18.75 5.73
C LEU A 158 -5.86 -19.78 4.60
N GLY A 159 -5.09 -20.82 4.87
CA GLY A 159 -4.49 -21.63 3.82
C GLY A 159 -3.53 -20.78 2.98
N ASP A 160 -3.77 -20.72 1.68
CA ASP A 160 -3.02 -19.88 0.74
C ASP A 160 -3.64 -18.47 0.56
N PHE A 161 -4.82 -18.20 1.15
CA PHE A 161 -5.63 -17.04 0.81
C PHE A 161 -5.37 -15.84 1.72
N GLY A 162 -5.31 -14.65 1.13
CA GLY A 162 -5.32 -13.33 1.78
C GLY A 162 -6.73 -12.80 2.05
N ALA A 163 -7.75 -13.37 1.38
CA ALA A 163 -9.17 -13.16 1.68
C ALA A 163 -9.96 -14.46 1.51
N TYR A 164 -10.99 -14.64 2.31
CA TYR A 164 -11.69 -15.94 2.35
C TYR A 164 -13.22 -15.79 2.46
N PRO A 165 -14.01 -16.65 1.78
CA PRO A 165 -15.46 -16.59 1.83
C PRO A 165 -16.00 -16.85 3.24
N TRP A 166 -16.86 -15.91 3.69
CA TRP A 166 -17.48 -15.95 5.01
C TRP A 166 -18.28 -17.23 5.25
N GLU A 167 -19.10 -17.66 4.27
CA GLU A 167 -19.92 -18.87 4.39
C GLU A 167 -19.06 -20.12 4.61
N LEU A 168 -17.90 -20.22 3.96
CA LEU A 168 -16.97 -21.33 4.13
C LEU A 168 -16.22 -21.25 5.48
N LEU A 169 -15.88 -20.03 5.90
CA LEU A 169 -15.23 -19.80 7.18
C LEU A 169 -16.12 -20.22 8.35
N GLN A 170 -17.43 -19.93 8.28
CA GLN A 170 -18.43 -20.34 9.27
C GLN A 170 -18.49 -21.85 9.43
N LYS A 171 -18.28 -22.61 8.35
CA LYS A 171 -18.29 -24.08 8.42
C LYS A 171 -17.03 -24.64 9.05
N ASN A 172 -15.86 -24.15 8.65
CA ASN A 172 -14.60 -24.68 9.15
C ASN A 172 -13.43 -23.75 8.90
N GLN A 173 -12.87 -23.20 9.96
CA GLN A 173 -11.64 -22.41 9.95
C GLN A 173 -10.45 -23.11 10.64
N LYS A 174 -10.69 -24.22 11.34
CA LYS A 174 -9.75 -24.83 12.29
C LYS A 174 -8.46 -25.28 11.61
N GLY A 175 -7.34 -24.84 12.16
CA GLY A 175 -6.00 -25.30 11.74
C GLY A 175 -5.51 -24.77 10.39
N LYS A 176 -6.22 -23.82 9.76
CA LYS A 176 -5.87 -23.28 8.44
C LYS A 176 -5.15 -21.94 8.50
N TRP A 177 -5.16 -21.26 9.66
CA TRP A 177 -4.53 -19.95 9.83
C TRP A 177 -3.00 -20.07 9.88
N SER A 178 -2.31 -19.22 9.12
CA SER A 178 -0.88 -19.03 9.27
C SER A 178 -0.59 -18.21 10.52
N THR A 179 0.64 -18.26 11.02
CA THR A 179 1.11 -17.28 11.99
C THR A 179 1.18 -15.90 11.36
N ALA A 180 0.91 -14.85 12.15
CA ALA A 180 1.16 -13.48 11.74
C ALA A 180 2.67 -13.22 11.69
N LYS A 181 3.15 -12.64 10.59
CA LYS A 181 4.57 -12.34 10.38
C LYS A 181 4.76 -10.88 10.00
N SER A 182 5.83 -10.31 10.48
CA SER A 182 6.36 -9.01 10.10
C SER A 182 7.88 -9.02 10.25
N GLU A 183 8.51 -7.91 10.05
CA GLU A 183 9.95 -7.75 10.22
C GLU A 183 10.23 -6.45 10.98
N PHE A 184 11.22 -6.48 11.86
CA PHE A 184 11.72 -5.27 12.49
C PHE A 184 13.21 -5.06 12.19
N GLN A 185 13.66 -3.83 12.37
CA GLN A 185 15.06 -3.45 12.37
C GLN A 185 15.39 -2.63 13.62
N ASN A 186 16.43 -3.03 14.34
CA ASN A 186 17.09 -2.18 15.31
C ASN A 186 18.11 -1.31 14.57
N LEU A 187 17.88 -0.01 14.51
CA LEU A 187 18.77 0.95 13.83
C LEU A 187 19.83 1.51 14.78
N GLU A 188 19.77 1.20 16.08
CA GLU A 188 20.81 1.61 17.04
C GLU A 188 22.05 0.68 17.00
N ASN A 189 23.22 1.26 17.24
CA ASN A 189 24.48 0.54 17.37
C ASN A 189 24.70 -0.03 18.78
N ARG A 190 23.62 -0.59 19.35
CA ARG A 190 23.64 -1.31 20.64
C ARG A 190 22.50 -2.32 20.69
N PHE A 191 22.69 -3.37 21.49
CA PHE A 191 21.58 -4.27 21.80
C PHE A 191 20.56 -3.57 22.70
N LYS A 192 19.28 -3.92 22.56
CA LYS A 192 18.24 -3.37 23.44
C LYS A 192 17.14 -4.40 23.66
N ALA A 193 16.79 -4.58 24.94
CA ALA A 193 15.61 -5.37 25.30
C ALA A 193 14.36 -4.62 24.84
N MET A 194 13.47 -5.33 24.19
CA MET A 194 12.17 -4.84 23.77
C MET A 194 11.18 -5.99 23.68
N GLU A 195 9.93 -5.67 23.52
CA GLU A 195 8.82 -6.60 23.48
C GLU A 195 7.95 -6.33 22.25
N TYR A 196 7.09 -7.26 21.91
CA TYR A 196 6.09 -7.08 20.87
C TYR A 196 4.74 -7.67 21.26
N SER A 197 3.68 -7.19 20.64
CA SER A 197 2.34 -7.75 20.74
C SER A 197 1.77 -8.01 19.34
N VAL A 198 0.86 -8.97 19.25
CA VAL A 198 0.08 -9.26 18.04
C VAL A 198 -1.38 -9.37 18.42
N THR A 199 -2.21 -8.54 17.83
CA THR A 199 -3.63 -8.45 18.17
C THR A 199 -4.49 -8.53 16.92
N LEU A 200 -5.50 -9.39 16.97
CA LEU A 200 -6.60 -9.35 16.01
C LEU A 200 -7.63 -8.31 16.47
N ARG A 201 -8.02 -7.42 15.57
CA ARG A 201 -9.04 -6.40 15.79
C ARG A 201 -10.17 -6.53 14.78
N ASP A 202 -11.34 -6.06 15.15
CA ASP A 202 -12.42 -5.85 14.18
C ASP A 202 -12.16 -4.61 13.31
N SER A 203 -13.05 -4.36 12.36
CA SER A 203 -12.95 -3.21 11.44
C SER A 203 -13.07 -1.86 12.14
N SER A 204 -13.57 -1.79 13.37
CA SER A 204 -13.62 -0.58 14.20
C SER A 204 -12.37 -0.40 15.07
N GLY A 205 -11.42 -1.36 15.03
CA GLY A 205 -10.19 -1.34 15.81
C GLY A 205 -10.32 -1.94 17.21
N VAL A 206 -11.48 -2.49 17.57
CA VAL A 206 -11.67 -3.14 18.88
C VAL A 206 -10.95 -4.49 18.89
N SER A 207 -10.24 -4.78 19.98
CA SER A 207 -9.51 -6.05 20.15
C SER A 207 -10.47 -7.23 20.25
N MET A 208 -10.32 -8.19 19.34
CA MET A 208 -11.08 -9.44 19.31
C MET A 208 -10.30 -10.60 19.95
N LEU A 209 -8.97 -10.67 19.67
CA LEU A 209 -8.12 -11.75 20.13
C LEU A 209 -6.67 -11.24 20.32
N PRO A 210 -6.13 -11.27 21.54
CA PRO A 210 -4.71 -11.05 21.78
C PRO A 210 -3.94 -12.33 21.42
N ILE A 211 -3.37 -12.42 20.23
CA ILE A 211 -2.59 -13.56 19.77
C ILE A 211 -1.27 -13.64 20.56
N ASN A 212 -0.55 -12.51 20.65
CA ASN A 212 0.57 -12.33 21.56
C ASN A 212 0.24 -11.14 22.47
N SER A 213 0.23 -11.36 23.76
CA SER A 213 0.38 -10.27 24.74
C SER A 213 1.83 -9.77 24.73
N THR A 214 2.18 -8.85 25.59
CA THR A 214 3.56 -8.38 25.78
C THR A 214 4.54 -9.56 25.81
N THR A 215 5.29 -9.72 24.72
CA THR A 215 6.18 -10.87 24.50
C THR A 215 7.60 -10.37 24.32
N PRO A 216 8.55 -10.70 25.21
CA PRO A 216 9.94 -10.27 25.08
C PRO A 216 10.61 -10.97 23.89
N PHE A 217 11.51 -10.23 23.22
CA PHE A 217 12.39 -10.83 22.21
C PHE A 217 13.40 -11.77 22.87
N ASN A 218 13.49 -13.00 22.37
CA ASN A 218 14.48 -13.97 22.79
C ASN A 218 15.14 -14.59 21.54
N PRO A 219 16.46 -14.42 21.33
CA PRO A 219 17.38 -13.57 22.11
C PRO A 219 17.06 -12.08 21.97
N VAL A 220 17.61 -11.28 22.89
CA VAL A 220 17.55 -9.80 22.82
C VAL A 220 18.15 -9.35 21.49
N PRO A 221 17.52 -8.40 20.77
CA PRO A 221 18.05 -7.90 19.50
C PRO A 221 19.42 -7.25 19.63
N ASN A 222 20.33 -7.64 18.75
CA ASN A 222 21.66 -7.05 18.65
C ASN A 222 21.63 -5.63 18.03
N ALA A 223 22.77 -4.95 18.09
CA ALA A 223 23.01 -3.73 17.34
C ALA A 223 22.78 -3.96 15.84
N LEU A 224 22.06 -3.02 15.19
CA LEU A 224 21.79 -3.00 13.75
C LEU A 224 21.10 -4.28 13.21
N GLU A 225 20.50 -5.06 14.09
CA GLU A 225 19.88 -6.32 13.73
C GLU A 225 18.54 -6.11 12.99
N ARG A 226 18.35 -6.89 11.92
CA ARG A 226 17.10 -7.07 11.22
C ARG A 226 16.60 -8.50 11.44
N ARG A 227 15.33 -8.66 11.87
CA ARG A 227 14.76 -9.96 12.21
C ARG A 227 13.29 -10.06 11.86
N THR A 228 12.88 -11.22 11.36
CA THR A 228 11.46 -11.56 11.21
C THR A 228 10.84 -11.83 12.59
N ILE A 229 9.68 -11.22 12.83
CA ILE A 229 8.83 -11.50 13.99
C ILE A 229 7.71 -12.44 13.56
N VAL A 230 7.45 -13.44 14.39
CA VAL A 230 6.38 -14.41 14.15
C VAL A 230 5.50 -14.49 15.38
N SER A 231 4.19 -14.45 15.20
CA SER A 231 3.23 -14.63 16.29
C SER A 231 3.23 -16.04 16.83
N ARG A 232 2.60 -16.24 17.98
CA ARG A 232 2.17 -17.59 18.40
C ARG A 232 1.24 -18.17 17.35
N SER A 233 1.21 -19.49 17.26
CA SER A 233 0.22 -20.18 16.43
C SER A 233 -1.17 -20.00 17.03
N PHE A 234 -2.14 -19.83 16.16
CA PHE A 234 -3.57 -19.84 16.50
C PHE A 234 -4.32 -20.68 15.45
N THR A 235 -5.37 -21.34 15.87
CA THR A 235 -6.10 -22.29 15.02
C THR A 235 -7.42 -21.73 14.52
N GLU A 236 -7.93 -20.71 15.20
CA GLU A 236 -9.23 -20.11 14.93
C GLU A 236 -9.27 -18.68 15.45
N ILE A 237 -10.18 -17.89 14.90
CA ILE A 237 -10.50 -16.52 15.34
C ILE A 237 -11.97 -16.45 15.78
N PRO A 238 -12.38 -15.48 16.61
CA PRO A 238 -13.79 -15.19 16.83
C PRO A 238 -14.50 -14.96 15.49
N LEU A 239 -15.52 -15.76 15.21
CA LEU A 239 -16.24 -15.69 13.93
C LEU A 239 -17.10 -14.42 13.87
N PRO A 240 -16.99 -13.60 12.83
CA PRO A 240 -17.88 -12.48 12.63
C PRO A 240 -19.28 -12.95 12.27
N THR A 241 -20.30 -12.25 12.74
CA THR A 241 -21.71 -12.57 12.48
C THR A 241 -22.18 -12.25 11.06
N LYS A 242 -21.39 -11.44 10.34
CA LYS A 242 -21.64 -11.03 8.94
C LYS A 242 -20.31 -10.88 8.20
N PRO A 243 -20.30 -10.87 6.88
CA PRO A 243 -19.12 -10.55 6.07
C PRO A 243 -18.51 -9.21 6.52
N THR A 244 -17.20 -9.20 6.77
CA THR A 244 -16.48 -8.05 7.31
C THR A 244 -14.99 -8.14 6.96
N GLU A 245 -14.23 -7.22 7.48
CA GLU A 245 -12.77 -7.26 7.51
C GLU A 245 -12.29 -7.33 8.95
N VAL A 246 -11.17 -8.02 9.14
CA VAL A 246 -10.47 -8.07 10.42
C VAL A 246 -9.05 -7.56 10.23
N ILE A 247 -8.48 -6.96 11.26
CA ILE A 247 -7.17 -6.30 11.22
C ILE A 247 -6.20 -7.08 12.11
N PHE A 248 -5.12 -7.57 11.53
CA PHE A 248 -3.99 -8.12 12.26
C PHE A 248 -2.97 -7.01 12.51
N GLU A 249 -2.85 -6.56 13.73
CA GLU A 249 -1.91 -5.54 14.16
C GLU A 249 -0.73 -6.18 14.88
N MET A 250 0.49 -5.78 14.52
CA MET A 250 1.70 -6.06 15.27
C MET A 250 2.28 -4.75 15.77
N ALA A 251 2.67 -4.72 17.05
CA ALA A 251 3.25 -3.55 17.68
C ALA A 251 4.52 -3.90 18.44
N LEU A 252 5.55 -3.08 18.27
CA LEU A 252 6.75 -3.07 19.11
C LEU A 252 6.48 -2.28 20.39
N ILE A 253 7.16 -2.68 21.45
CA ILE A 253 7.22 -1.98 22.73
C ILE A 253 8.71 -1.72 22.97
N THR A 254 9.18 -0.62 22.41
CA THR A 254 10.60 -0.27 22.31
C THR A 254 11.06 0.57 23.52
N GLY A 255 10.11 1.24 24.16
CA GLY A 255 10.39 2.28 25.16
C GLY A 255 10.90 3.58 24.53
N ASP A 256 10.78 3.72 23.20
CA ASP A 256 11.13 4.93 22.47
C ASP A 256 10.07 6.02 22.67
N GLY A 257 10.43 7.24 22.28
CA GLY A 257 9.55 8.39 22.40
C GLY A 257 9.92 9.44 21.37
N LEU A 258 9.80 10.71 21.75
CA LEU A 258 10.24 11.81 20.91
C LEU A 258 11.77 11.89 20.87
N LEU A 259 12.32 12.35 19.76
CA LEU A 259 13.74 12.68 19.69
C LEU A 259 14.08 13.74 20.76
N ASN A 260 15.05 13.41 21.61
CA ASN A 260 15.56 14.30 22.64
C ASN A 260 17.05 14.50 22.43
N GLU A 261 17.51 15.73 22.54
CA GLU A 261 18.91 16.08 22.53
C GLU A 261 19.28 16.72 23.88
N ILE A 262 20.33 16.21 24.51
CA ILE A 262 20.82 16.72 25.80
C ILE A 262 21.99 17.66 25.53
N ASN A 263 21.83 18.94 25.84
CA ASN A 263 22.83 19.97 25.72
C ASN A 263 23.19 20.50 27.13
N GLY A 264 24.20 19.89 27.76
CA GLY A 264 24.57 20.20 29.14
C GLY A 264 23.46 19.76 30.12
N SER A 265 22.87 20.74 30.83
CA SER A 265 21.73 20.51 31.72
C SER A 265 20.36 20.55 31.03
N ASP A 266 20.33 21.00 29.79
CA ASP A 266 19.08 21.25 29.06
C ASP A 266 18.73 20.08 28.14
N THR A 267 17.44 19.76 28.05
CA THR A 267 16.91 18.75 27.11
C THR A 267 16.01 19.44 26.08
N VAL A 268 16.43 19.42 24.85
CA VAL A 268 15.61 19.86 23.71
C VAL A 268 14.80 18.67 23.21
N ARG A 269 13.49 18.84 23.06
CA ARG A 269 12.57 17.83 22.54
C ARG A 269 12.06 18.26 21.17
N TYR A 270 12.17 17.36 20.21
CA TYR A 270 11.71 17.56 18.84
C TYR A 270 10.38 16.82 18.64
N ALA A 271 9.27 17.53 18.83
CA ALA A 271 7.91 16.94 18.79
C ALA A 271 7.55 16.38 17.40
N GLN A 272 8.23 16.83 16.34
CA GLN A 272 8.03 16.38 14.97
C GLN A 272 8.68 15.02 14.68
N VAL A 273 9.56 14.52 15.55
CA VAL A 273 10.26 13.25 15.40
C VAL A 273 9.83 12.32 16.53
N ASP A 274 8.79 11.54 16.24
CA ASP A 274 8.24 10.54 17.15
C ASP A 274 8.61 9.14 16.65
N PHE A 275 9.55 8.48 17.32
CA PHE A 275 10.01 7.14 16.97
C PHE A 275 8.96 6.05 17.12
N ARG A 276 7.85 6.32 17.82
CA ARG A 276 6.74 5.38 17.96
C ARG A 276 5.85 5.28 16.71
N SER A 277 6.01 6.20 15.75
CA SER A 277 5.18 6.28 14.54
C SER A 277 5.30 5.04 13.63
N ASN A 278 6.45 4.33 13.71
CA ASN A 278 6.76 3.13 12.95
C ASN A 278 6.81 1.84 13.80
N ASP A 279 6.40 1.96 15.07
CA ASP A 279 6.30 0.83 16.00
C ASP A 279 5.07 -0.05 15.74
N ARG A 280 4.16 0.33 14.84
CA ARG A 280 2.93 -0.39 14.54
C ARG A 280 2.76 -0.62 13.06
N VAL A 281 2.41 -1.85 12.72
CA VAL A 281 1.99 -2.22 11.36
C VAL A 281 0.75 -3.10 11.44
N SER A 282 -0.07 -3.00 10.42
CA SER A 282 -1.28 -3.80 10.32
C SER A 282 -1.51 -4.28 8.90
N SER A 283 -2.31 -5.32 8.77
CA SER A 283 -2.91 -5.75 7.52
C SER A 283 -4.35 -6.13 7.73
N THR A 284 -5.14 -5.90 6.70
CA THR A 284 -6.55 -6.29 6.66
C THR A 284 -6.66 -7.66 6.05
N PHE A 285 -7.47 -8.54 6.67
CA PHE A 285 -7.90 -9.81 6.09
C PHE A 285 -9.40 -9.74 5.81
N ALA A 286 -9.75 -9.84 4.52
CA ALA A 286 -11.14 -9.74 4.11
C ALA A 286 -11.87 -11.07 4.28
N ILE A 287 -12.96 -11.06 5.05
CA ILE A 287 -13.90 -12.16 5.24
C ILE A 287 -15.17 -11.74 4.50
N ARG A 288 -15.24 -12.05 3.20
CA ARG A 288 -16.28 -11.56 2.29
C ARG A 288 -17.00 -12.73 1.62
N ASP A 289 -17.28 -12.65 0.34
CA ASP A 289 -17.88 -13.71 -0.48
C ASP A 289 -16.91 -14.23 -1.56
N TYR A 290 -15.63 -13.90 -1.48
CA TYR A 290 -14.63 -14.25 -2.50
C TYR A 290 -13.36 -14.85 -1.91
N PHE A 291 -12.65 -15.58 -2.74
CA PHE A 291 -11.24 -15.93 -2.50
C PHE A 291 -10.32 -14.88 -3.11
N ALA A 292 -9.21 -14.59 -2.44
CA ALA A 292 -8.11 -13.81 -3.00
C ALA A 292 -6.76 -14.31 -2.48
N TYR A 293 -5.74 -14.29 -3.33
CA TYR A 293 -4.36 -14.45 -2.90
C TYR A 293 -3.73 -13.12 -2.48
N ASP A 294 -4.23 -12.03 -3.03
CA ASP A 294 -3.84 -10.66 -2.70
C ASP A 294 -4.46 -10.17 -1.37
N GLN A 295 -3.94 -9.07 -0.84
CA GLN A 295 -4.47 -8.36 0.34
C GLN A 295 -5.12 -7.01 0.00
N GLY A 296 -5.54 -6.82 -1.23
CA GLY A 296 -6.27 -5.63 -1.67
C GLY A 296 -5.39 -4.46 -2.12
N VAL A 297 -4.08 -4.62 -2.17
CA VAL A 297 -3.16 -3.55 -2.59
C VAL A 297 -2.53 -3.93 -3.93
N ALA A 298 -2.76 -3.12 -4.95
CA ALA A 298 -2.04 -3.21 -6.21
C ALA A 298 -0.72 -2.40 -6.09
N ASP A 299 0.38 -3.09 -5.82
CA ASP A 299 1.71 -2.47 -5.78
C ASP A 299 2.24 -2.20 -7.21
N TYR A 300 1.78 -3.00 -8.18
CA TYR A 300 2.19 -2.95 -9.58
C TYR A 300 1.06 -3.46 -10.48
N THR A 301 1.33 -3.65 -11.76
CA THR A 301 0.39 -4.25 -12.70
C THR A 301 1.07 -5.30 -13.57
N ALA A 302 0.33 -6.32 -13.97
CA ALA A 302 0.79 -7.30 -14.94
C ALA A 302 -0.35 -7.64 -15.91
N GLY A 303 0.01 -8.12 -17.09
CA GLY A 303 -0.97 -8.46 -18.11
C GLY A 303 -0.30 -9.13 -19.31
N ILE A 304 -1.08 -9.32 -20.36
CA ILE A 304 -0.65 -9.82 -21.65
C ILE A 304 -0.99 -8.80 -22.74
N ASN A 305 -0.29 -8.84 -23.88
CA ASN A 305 -0.49 -7.92 -24.99
C ASN A 305 -0.78 -8.64 -26.32
N GLN A 306 -1.31 -9.84 -26.23
CA GLN A 306 -1.60 -10.68 -27.38
C GLN A 306 -3.10 -10.70 -27.69
N ARG A 307 -3.49 -10.42 -28.94
CA ARG A 307 -4.87 -10.62 -29.39
C ARG A 307 -5.27 -12.09 -29.27
N SER A 308 -6.46 -12.33 -28.72
CA SER A 308 -6.96 -13.67 -28.35
C SER A 308 -6.11 -14.35 -27.25
N GLY A 309 -5.23 -13.59 -26.59
CA GLY A 309 -4.48 -14.05 -25.43
C GLY A 309 -5.39 -14.27 -24.25
N GLN A 310 -5.02 -15.24 -23.42
CA GLN A 310 -5.78 -15.65 -22.25
C GLN A 310 -4.93 -15.52 -20.99
N LEU A 311 -5.53 -15.02 -19.91
CA LEU A 311 -4.93 -14.93 -18.58
C LEU A 311 -5.86 -15.61 -17.59
N ALA A 312 -5.32 -16.46 -16.73
CA ALA A 312 -6.10 -17.20 -15.74
C ALA A 312 -5.37 -17.31 -14.40
N VAL A 313 -6.12 -17.32 -13.31
CA VAL A 313 -5.63 -17.60 -11.96
C VAL A 313 -6.28 -18.89 -11.46
N GLU A 314 -5.47 -19.80 -10.95
CA GLU A 314 -5.87 -21.06 -10.36
C GLU A 314 -6.39 -20.85 -8.94
N TYR A 315 -7.55 -21.44 -8.62
CA TYR A 315 -8.12 -21.49 -7.29
C TYR A 315 -8.47 -22.92 -6.90
N THR A 316 -8.43 -23.19 -5.60
CA THR A 316 -8.89 -24.49 -5.08
C THR A 316 -9.87 -24.26 -3.94
N THR A 317 -11.07 -24.82 -4.05
CA THR A 317 -12.07 -24.79 -2.99
C THR A 317 -12.08 -26.11 -2.20
N PRO A 318 -12.22 -26.05 -0.85
CA PRO A 318 -12.25 -27.26 -0.03
C PRO A 318 -13.53 -28.08 -0.16
N GLU A 319 -14.59 -27.48 -0.68
CA GLU A 319 -15.89 -28.12 -0.90
C GLU A 319 -16.56 -27.50 -2.14
N PRO A 320 -17.60 -28.17 -2.69
CA PRO A 320 -18.34 -27.62 -3.82
C PRO A 320 -18.97 -26.26 -3.49
N VAL A 321 -18.80 -25.28 -4.39
CA VAL A 321 -19.37 -23.94 -4.31
C VAL A 321 -19.93 -23.50 -5.65
N PHE A 322 -20.69 -22.42 -5.65
CA PHE A 322 -21.20 -21.77 -6.85
C PHE A 322 -20.51 -20.43 -7.06
N LEU A 323 -19.86 -20.24 -8.20
CA LEU A 323 -19.34 -18.95 -8.63
C LEU A 323 -20.49 -18.03 -9.04
N LYS A 324 -20.50 -16.81 -8.51
CA LYS A 324 -21.54 -15.79 -8.77
C LYS A 324 -21.03 -14.58 -9.53
N GLY A 325 -19.73 -14.35 -9.50
CA GLY A 325 -19.09 -13.22 -10.13
C GLY A 325 -17.57 -13.32 -10.07
N ILE A 326 -16.91 -12.42 -10.76
CA ILE A 326 -15.46 -12.28 -10.75
C ILE A 326 -15.15 -10.81 -10.57
N SER A 327 -14.30 -10.48 -9.60
CA SER A 327 -13.68 -9.15 -9.51
C SER A 327 -12.32 -9.15 -10.15
N ILE A 328 -12.03 -8.12 -10.98
CA ILE A 328 -10.72 -7.90 -11.62
C ILE A 328 -10.35 -6.44 -11.44
N ASP A 329 -9.16 -6.15 -10.96
CA ASP A 329 -8.63 -4.80 -10.94
C ASP A 329 -7.97 -4.45 -12.27
N PHE A 330 -8.72 -3.82 -13.18
CA PHE A 330 -8.16 -3.18 -14.35
C PHE A 330 -7.64 -1.79 -13.96
N SER A 331 -6.34 -1.68 -13.74
CA SER A 331 -5.72 -0.51 -13.09
C SER A 331 -5.54 0.70 -13.99
N ASN A 332 -5.51 0.52 -15.32
CA ASN A 332 -5.29 1.63 -16.26
C ASN A 332 -6.61 2.20 -16.79
N ALA A 333 -6.84 3.49 -16.60
CA ALA A 333 -8.05 4.16 -17.06
C ALA A 333 -8.28 4.10 -18.59
N ARG A 334 -7.22 3.90 -19.40
CA ARG A 334 -7.32 3.72 -20.86
C ARG A 334 -7.96 2.39 -21.27
N GLN A 335 -8.09 1.45 -20.35
CA GLN A 335 -8.74 0.15 -20.58
C GLN A 335 -10.27 0.21 -20.53
N VAL A 336 -10.82 1.32 -20.06
CA VAL A 336 -12.28 1.55 -20.07
C VAL A 336 -12.80 1.42 -21.50
N ASN A 337 -13.94 0.72 -21.65
CA ASN A 337 -14.59 0.36 -22.92
C ASN A 337 -13.84 -0.70 -23.75
N GLN A 338 -12.72 -1.26 -23.28
CA GLN A 338 -12.16 -2.46 -23.92
C GLN A 338 -13.07 -3.67 -23.67
N VAL A 339 -13.17 -4.50 -24.72
CA VAL A 339 -13.99 -5.71 -24.71
C VAL A 339 -13.11 -6.92 -24.41
N LEU A 340 -13.62 -7.82 -23.58
CA LEU A 340 -12.97 -9.10 -23.28
C LEU A 340 -14.02 -10.17 -22.98
N ASP A 341 -13.64 -11.45 -23.08
CA ASP A 341 -14.46 -12.53 -22.52
C ASP A 341 -14.01 -12.85 -21.10
N LEU A 342 -14.93 -12.79 -20.15
CA LEU A 342 -14.75 -13.42 -18.84
C LEU A 342 -14.87 -14.93 -19.00
N VAL A 343 -13.89 -15.66 -18.45
CA VAL A 343 -13.84 -17.11 -18.66
C VAL A 343 -13.58 -17.85 -17.35
N ILE A 344 -14.29 -18.98 -17.19
CA ILE A 344 -14.13 -19.93 -16.09
C ILE A 344 -13.82 -21.31 -16.68
N TRP A 345 -12.77 -21.96 -16.17
CA TRP A 345 -12.38 -23.31 -16.59
C TRP A 345 -12.35 -24.28 -15.40
N SER A 346 -12.77 -25.53 -15.63
CA SER A 346 -12.51 -26.62 -14.69
C SER A 346 -11.08 -27.17 -14.82
N ALA A 347 -10.50 -27.04 -16.00
CA ALA A 347 -9.12 -27.33 -16.33
C ALA A 347 -8.76 -26.58 -17.62
N LEU A 348 -7.51 -26.16 -17.75
CA LEU A 348 -7.07 -25.29 -18.86
C LEU A 348 -7.03 -25.99 -20.23
N ASP A 349 -6.98 -27.33 -20.25
CA ASP A 349 -7.04 -28.17 -21.45
C ASP A 349 -8.47 -28.54 -21.87
N LYS A 350 -9.48 -28.07 -21.14
CA LYS A 350 -10.89 -28.35 -21.41
C LYS A 350 -11.62 -27.11 -21.94
N LYS A 351 -12.79 -27.35 -22.52
CA LYS A 351 -13.73 -26.27 -22.84
C LYS A 351 -14.04 -25.48 -21.56
N PRO A 352 -14.15 -24.14 -21.64
CA PRO A 352 -14.63 -23.33 -20.53
C PRO A 352 -16.00 -23.78 -20.03
N LEU A 353 -16.17 -23.72 -18.70
CA LEU A 353 -17.48 -23.87 -18.07
C LEU A 353 -18.38 -22.67 -18.36
N TYR A 354 -17.75 -21.49 -18.50
CA TYR A 354 -18.43 -20.22 -18.78
C TYR A 354 -17.52 -19.34 -19.61
N SER A 355 -18.10 -18.65 -20.59
CA SER A 355 -17.44 -17.59 -21.34
C SER A 355 -18.49 -16.57 -21.75
N LYS A 356 -18.24 -15.30 -21.43
CA LYS A 356 -19.14 -14.20 -21.74
C LYS A 356 -18.38 -12.94 -22.07
N GLU A 357 -18.77 -12.31 -23.17
CA GLU A 357 -18.27 -11.00 -23.55
C GLU A 357 -18.73 -9.92 -22.54
N VAL A 358 -17.81 -9.11 -22.07
CA VAL A 358 -18.03 -7.98 -21.19
C VAL A 358 -17.20 -6.79 -21.63
N VAL A 359 -17.64 -5.60 -21.25
CA VAL A 359 -16.92 -4.34 -21.45
C VAL A 359 -16.35 -3.89 -20.11
N ILE A 360 -15.10 -3.46 -20.08
CA ILE A 360 -14.49 -2.88 -18.87
C ILE A 360 -15.18 -1.54 -18.57
N PRO A 361 -15.93 -1.40 -17.48
CA PRO A 361 -16.59 -0.14 -17.15
C PRO A 361 -15.62 0.86 -16.53
N ALA A 362 -15.94 2.14 -16.53
CA ALA A 362 -15.24 3.12 -15.70
C ALA A 362 -15.44 2.78 -14.21
N LYS A 363 -14.39 2.89 -13.40
CA LYS A 363 -14.51 2.76 -11.95
C LYS A 363 -15.40 3.87 -11.39
N LYS A 364 -16.32 3.52 -10.52
CA LYS A 364 -17.14 4.48 -9.78
C LYS A 364 -16.30 5.10 -8.65
N PRO A 365 -16.61 6.31 -8.19
CA PRO A 365 -15.95 6.87 -7.00
C PRO A 365 -16.01 5.89 -5.82
N GLY A 366 -14.86 5.61 -5.19
CA GLY A 366 -14.72 4.64 -4.10
C GLY A 366 -14.71 3.16 -4.53
N GLN A 367 -14.80 2.87 -5.81
CA GLN A 367 -14.65 1.52 -6.34
C GLN A 367 -13.19 1.25 -6.68
N GLU A 368 -12.56 0.35 -5.95
CA GLU A 368 -11.15 -0.02 -6.17
C GLU A 368 -10.99 -1.11 -7.24
N ILE A 369 -11.95 -2.03 -7.34
CA ILE A 369 -11.89 -3.19 -8.23
C ILE A 369 -13.21 -3.34 -9.03
N HIS A 370 -13.11 -3.79 -10.28
CA HIS A 370 -14.30 -4.02 -11.12
C HIS A 370 -14.95 -5.35 -10.76
N TYR A 371 -16.24 -5.36 -10.53
CA TYR A 371 -17.02 -6.58 -10.30
C TYR A 371 -17.89 -6.90 -11.52
N PHE A 372 -17.80 -8.14 -11.98
CA PHE A 372 -18.55 -8.69 -13.10
C PHE A 372 -19.45 -9.83 -12.60
N PRO A 373 -20.76 -9.61 -12.47
CA PRO A 373 -21.70 -10.66 -12.07
C PRO A 373 -21.85 -11.69 -13.18
N LEU A 374 -21.97 -12.96 -12.81
CA LEU A 374 -22.36 -14.02 -13.73
C LEU A 374 -23.89 -14.05 -13.92
N GLU A 375 -24.35 -14.39 -15.11
CA GLU A 375 -25.79 -14.51 -15.40
C GLU A 375 -26.45 -15.66 -14.62
N GLU A 376 -25.71 -16.74 -14.45
CA GLU A 376 -26.07 -17.89 -13.65
C GLU A 376 -24.92 -18.31 -12.73
N ALA A 377 -25.28 -18.99 -11.65
CA ALA A 377 -24.28 -19.48 -10.71
C ALA A 377 -23.64 -20.76 -11.25
N ILE A 378 -22.31 -20.74 -11.43
CA ILE A 378 -21.55 -21.85 -12.02
C ILE A 378 -21.02 -22.76 -10.92
N PRO A 379 -21.44 -24.05 -10.87
CA PRO A 379 -20.91 -24.97 -9.88
C PRO A 379 -19.45 -25.33 -10.15
N VAL A 380 -18.61 -25.23 -9.12
CA VAL A 380 -17.20 -25.64 -9.17
C VAL A 380 -16.84 -26.43 -7.92
N SER A 381 -15.84 -27.29 -8.05
CA SER A 381 -15.35 -28.18 -6.98
C SER A 381 -13.89 -28.49 -7.20
N GLY A 382 -13.11 -28.53 -6.11
CA GLY A 382 -11.68 -28.72 -6.19
C GLY A 382 -10.96 -27.57 -6.91
N THR A 383 -10.09 -27.88 -7.86
CA THR A 383 -9.34 -26.87 -8.62
C THR A 383 -10.17 -26.34 -9.79
N PHE A 384 -10.15 -25.03 -9.98
CA PHE A 384 -10.76 -24.31 -11.11
C PHE A 384 -9.93 -23.05 -11.42
N PHE A 385 -10.19 -22.44 -12.58
CA PHE A 385 -9.48 -21.27 -13.05
C PHE A 385 -10.48 -20.17 -13.40
N VAL A 386 -10.12 -18.93 -13.09
CA VAL A 386 -10.89 -17.74 -13.46
C VAL A 386 -9.98 -16.73 -14.13
N GLY A 387 -10.48 -16.05 -15.14
CA GLY A 387 -9.72 -15.06 -15.88
C GLY A 387 -10.46 -14.52 -17.07
N PHE A 388 -9.71 -14.20 -18.14
CA PHE A 388 -10.30 -13.59 -19.33
C PHE A 388 -9.52 -13.94 -20.61
N THR A 389 -10.20 -13.75 -21.75
CA THR A 389 -9.62 -13.69 -23.09
C THR A 389 -9.70 -12.25 -23.58
N GLN A 390 -8.60 -11.65 -24.01
CA GLN A 390 -8.57 -10.29 -24.57
C GLN A 390 -8.61 -10.27 -26.08
N PHE A 391 -9.16 -9.18 -26.66
CA PHE A 391 -9.26 -8.99 -28.11
C PHE A 391 -8.38 -7.85 -28.64
N THR A 392 -7.69 -7.15 -27.75
CA THR A 392 -6.74 -6.08 -28.07
C THR A 392 -5.30 -6.62 -28.10
N THR A 393 -4.40 -5.90 -28.76
CA THR A 393 -2.94 -6.10 -28.70
C THR A 393 -2.29 -5.20 -27.64
N GLU A 394 -3.07 -4.32 -26.98
CA GLU A 394 -2.58 -3.51 -25.87
C GLU A 394 -2.51 -4.35 -24.60
N PHE A 395 -1.61 -4.00 -23.69
CA PHE A 395 -1.58 -4.60 -22.37
C PHE A 395 -2.87 -4.29 -21.59
N LEU A 396 -3.64 -5.33 -21.25
CA LEU A 396 -4.66 -5.22 -20.23
C LEU A 396 -3.99 -5.39 -18.86
N GLN A 397 -3.77 -4.27 -18.21
CA GLN A 397 -3.06 -4.19 -16.94
C GLN A 397 -3.99 -4.56 -15.79
N VAL A 398 -3.71 -5.70 -15.17
CA VAL A 398 -4.38 -6.17 -13.95
C VAL A 398 -3.50 -5.84 -12.75
N GLY A 399 -4.11 -5.33 -11.68
CA GLY A 399 -3.42 -5.04 -10.43
C GLY A 399 -2.66 -6.25 -9.90
N LEU A 400 -1.44 -6.01 -9.41
CA LEU A 400 -0.52 -7.03 -8.90
C LEU A 400 -0.06 -6.66 -7.49
N ASP A 401 -0.44 -7.47 -6.51
CA ASP A 401 0.07 -7.39 -5.12
C ASP A 401 1.42 -8.10 -5.03
N LYS A 402 2.50 -7.35 -4.82
CA LYS A 402 3.86 -7.88 -4.64
C LYS A 402 4.19 -8.22 -3.19
N GLY A 403 3.30 -7.91 -2.26
CA GLY A 403 3.42 -8.31 -0.86
C GLY A 403 3.10 -9.78 -0.61
N ASN A 404 2.38 -10.41 -1.54
CA ASN A 404 1.99 -11.83 -1.50
C ASN A 404 2.34 -12.51 -2.81
N ASP A 405 3.26 -13.46 -2.77
CA ASP A 405 3.70 -14.16 -3.98
C ASP A 405 2.96 -15.49 -4.16
N PHE A 406 2.01 -15.48 -5.08
CA PHE A 406 1.35 -16.65 -5.64
C PHE A 406 1.47 -16.69 -7.17
N SER A 407 2.61 -16.22 -7.68
CA SER A 407 2.95 -16.20 -9.11
C SER A 407 2.76 -17.56 -9.80
N GLY A 408 3.01 -18.66 -9.09
CA GLY A 408 2.78 -20.02 -9.58
C GLY A 408 1.29 -20.38 -9.77
N ARG A 409 0.34 -19.55 -9.31
CA ARG A 409 -1.10 -19.72 -9.57
C ARG A 409 -1.58 -18.95 -10.80
N ILE A 410 -0.70 -18.21 -11.47
CA ILE A 410 -0.99 -17.43 -12.67
C ILE A 410 -0.62 -18.25 -13.90
N PHE A 411 -1.51 -18.31 -14.88
CA PHE A 411 -1.33 -18.98 -16.15
C PHE A 411 -1.69 -18.04 -17.30
N TYR A 412 -0.99 -18.13 -18.41
CA TYR A 412 -1.31 -17.38 -19.60
C TYR A 412 -1.14 -18.22 -20.87
N ASN A 413 -1.88 -17.85 -21.93
CA ASN A 413 -1.79 -18.45 -23.25
C ASN A 413 -1.76 -17.35 -24.31
N VAL A 414 -0.64 -17.21 -24.98
CA VAL A 414 -0.41 -16.22 -26.04
C VAL A 414 -0.28 -16.88 -27.43
N GLY A 415 -0.96 -18.01 -27.64
CA GLY A 415 -1.01 -18.74 -28.92
C GLY A 415 -0.18 -20.02 -28.98
N GLY A 416 0.63 -20.33 -27.96
CA GLY A 416 1.46 -21.54 -27.86
C GLY A 416 0.95 -22.60 -26.90
N GLY A 417 -0.24 -22.42 -26.33
CA GLY A 417 -0.77 -23.21 -25.22
C GLY A 417 -0.61 -22.52 -23.86
N TRP A 418 -1.13 -23.13 -22.82
CA TRP A 418 -1.08 -22.58 -21.47
C TRP A 418 0.32 -22.73 -20.85
N VAL A 419 0.81 -21.65 -20.29
CA VAL A 419 2.10 -21.56 -19.60
C VAL A 419 1.87 -21.07 -18.18
N GLN A 420 2.45 -21.76 -17.20
CA GLN A 420 2.51 -21.27 -15.83
C GLN A 420 3.49 -20.09 -15.74
N ASN A 421 3.08 -19.01 -15.10
CA ASN A 421 3.90 -17.81 -14.98
C ASN A 421 5.18 -18.06 -14.18
N LYS A 422 6.29 -17.53 -14.70
CA LYS A 422 7.62 -17.49 -14.06
C LYS A 422 8.27 -16.11 -14.18
N GLU A 423 7.61 -15.18 -14.86
CA GLU A 423 8.15 -13.86 -15.23
C GLU A 423 7.87 -12.81 -14.16
N VAL A 424 6.70 -12.89 -13.54
CA VAL A 424 6.19 -11.86 -12.64
C VAL A 424 5.96 -12.46 -11.26
N THR A 425 6.54 -11.85 -10.22
CA THR A 425 6.34 -12.22 -8.82
C THR A 425 5.18 -11.43 -8.21
N GLY A 426 4.26 -12.11 -7.53
CA GLY A 426 3.11 -11.50 -6.86
C GLY A 426 1.81 -12.23 -7.10
N SER A 427 0.70 -11.61 -6.71
CA SER A 427 -0.67 -12.12 -6.86
C SER A 427 -1.51 -11.15 -7.66
N LEU A 428 -2.16 -11.61 -8.73
CA LEU A 428 -3.09 -10.79 -9.50
C LEU A 428 -4.38 -10.53 -8.70
N LEU A 429 -4.89 -9.33 -8.79
CA LEU A 429 -6.18 -8.95 -8.22
C LEU A 429 -7.31 -9.44 -9.14
N ILE A 430 -7.48 -10.76 -9.19
CA ILE A 430 -8.58 -11.46 -9.86
C ILE A 430 -9.23 -12.34 -8.81
N ARG A 431 -10.49 -12.09 -8.45
CA ARG A 431 -11.15 -12.70 -7.28
C ARG A 431 -12.44 -13.38 -7.66
N PRO A 432 -12.58 -14.70 -7.51
CA PRO A 432 -13.84 -15.41 -7.70
C PRO A 432 -14.77 -15.21 -6.50
N HIS A 433 -15.98 -14.70 -6.75
CA HIS A 433 -17.06 -14.60 -5.77
C HIS A 433 -17.85 -15.89 -5.72
N VAL A 434 -18.04 -16.44 -4.53
CA VAL A 434 -18.63 -17.77 -4.34
C VAL A 434 -19.75 -17.76 -3.31
N SER A 435 -20.62 -18.76 -3.38
CA SER A 435 -21.62 -19.06 -2.36
C SER A 435 -21.83 -20.57 -2.25
N LEU A 436 -22.30 -21.02 -1.10
CA LEU A 436 -22.73 -22.40 -0.88
C LEU A 436 -24.05 -22.73 -1.53
N THR A 437 -24.81 -21.72 -1.97
CA THR A 437 -26.12 -21.88 -2.61
C THR A 437 -26.09 -21.39 -4.05
N GLY A 438 -26.68 -22.15 -4.96
CA GLY A 438 -26.78 -21.82 -6.39
C GLY A 438 -27.75 -20.69 -6.74
N LYS A 439 -28.30 -19.96 -5.76
CA LYS A 439 -29.16 -18.81 -6.06
C LYS A 439 -28.25 -17.69 -6.61
N ALA A 440 -28.55 -17.20 -7.80
CA ALA A 440 -27.99 -15.98 -8.32
C ALA A 440 -28.29 -14.86 -7.31
N GLY A 441 -27.32 -14.39 -6.57
CA GLY A 441 -27.49 -13.30 -5.62
C GLY A 441 -26.60 -12.16 -6.06
N GLY A 442 -27.13 -10.95 -6.03
CA GLY A 442 -26.31 -9.76 -6.16
C GLY A 442 -25.16 -9.82 -5.15
N SER A 443 -24.03 -9.24 -5.51
CA SER A 443 -22.85 -9.08 -4.61
C SER A 443 -23.32 -8.57 -3.24
N ILE A 444 -22.79 -9.19 -2.18
CA ILE A 444 -23.01 -8.72 -0.80
C ILE A 444 -22.47 -7.29 -0.62
N ASP A 445 -21.55 -6.87 -1.49
CA ASP A 445 -20.98 -5.52 -1.47
C ASP A 445 -21.85 -4.45 -2.17
N ALA A 446 -22.93 -4.83 -2.88
CA ALA A 446 -23.73 -3.88 -3.66
C ALA A 446 -24.72 -3.04 -2.83
N THR A 447 -24.90 -3.30 -1.53
CA THR A 447 -25.97 -2.68 -0.75
C THR A 447 -25.55 -1.71 0.35
N ASN A 448 -24.24 -1.54 0.63
CA ASN A 448 -23.81 -0.67 1.74
C ASN A 448 -22.55 0.16 1.47
N THR A 449 -22.24 0.51 0.23
CA THR A 449 -21.22 1.52 -0.04
C THR A 449 -21.78 2.90 0.26
N LEU A 450 -21.22 3.55 1.28
CA LEU A 450 -21.45 4.97 1.49
C LEU A 450 -21.03 5.72 0.22
N ARG A 451 -21.92 6.56 -0.29
CA ARG A 451 -21.67 7.40 -1.45
C ARG A 451 -21.80 8.85 -1.04
N ILE A 452 -20.79 9.65 -1.39
CA ILE A 452 -20.80 11.07 -1.09
C ILE A 452 -20.60 11.83 -2.40
N TYR A 453 -21.61 12.55 -2.81
CA TYR A 453 -21.63 13.30 -4.08
C TYR A 453 -22.61 14.47 -4.04
N PRO A 454 -22.45 15.48 -4.97
CA PRO A 454 -21.37 15.65 -5.91
C PRO A 454 -20.09 16.13 -5.21
N ASN A 455 -18.93 15.84 -5.84
CA ASN A 455 -17.64 16.37 -5.43
C ASN A 455 -16.85 16.74 -6.69
N PRO A 456 -16.54 18.01 -6.96
CA PRO A 456 -16.87 19.19 -6.14
C PRO A 456 -18.36 19.51 -6.06
N THR A 457 -18.74 20.25 -5.01
CA THR A 457 -20.11 20.77 -4.83
C THR A 457 -20.11 22.30 -4.79
N VAL A 458 -21.28 22.89 -5.07
CA VAL A 458 -21.53 24.34 -4.89
C VAL A 458 -22.37 24.58 -3.65
N ASN A 459 -23.35 23.70 -3.35
CA ASN A 459 -24.29 23.90 -2.24
C ASN A 459 -24.53 22.63 -1.40
N GLU A 460 -24.76 21.48 -2.02
CA GLU A 460 -25.25 20.30 -1.32
C GLU A 460 -24.39 19.08 -1.63
N VAL A 461 -24.27 18.23 -0.61
CA VAL A 461 -23.59 16.95 -0.69
C VAL A 461 -24.54 15.88 -0.17
N GLN A 462 -24.81 14.89 -0.97
CA GLN A 462 -25.58 13.71 -0.57
C GLN A 462 -24.65 12.66 0.02
N VAL A 463 -25.01 12.15 1.17
CA VAL A 463 -24.37 11.02 1.85
C VAL A 463 -25.37 9.87 1.82
N GLU A 464 -25.23 8.98 0.86
CA GLU A 464 -26.09 7.80 0.70
C GLU A 464 -25.47 6.56 1.31
N GLY A 465 -26.27 5.76 2.02
CA GLY A 465 -25.88 4.51 2.66
C GLY A 465 -26.26 4.49 4.14
N GLU A 466 -26.04 3.35 4.79
CA GLU A 466 -26.27 3.20 6.23
C GLU A 466 -25.04 3.62 7.03
N PHE A 467 -25.21 4.52 7.97
CA PHE A 467 -24.18 4.97 8.89
C PHE A 467 -24.78 5.31 10.28
N SER A 468 -23.96 5.20 11.31
CA SER A 468 -24.36 5.47 12.69
C SER A 468 -23.99 6.87 13.16
N SER A 469 -22.96 7.49 12.56
CA SER A 469 -22.56 8.86 12.85
C SER A 469 -21.86 9.50 11.66
N LEU A 470 -21.97 10.84 11.58
CA LEU A 470 -21.33 11.64 10.56
C LEU A 470 -20.80 12.93 11.20
N GLN A 471 -19.52 13.26 10.92
CA GLN A 471 -18.83 14.44 11.37
C GLN A 471 -18.21 15.17 10.18
N VAL A 472 -18.26 16.48 10.16
CA VAL A 472 -17.67 17.32 9.10
C VAL A 472 -16.60 18.20 9.71
N LEU A 473 -15.38 18.19 9.15
CA LEU A 473 -14.28 19.06 9.55
C LEU A 473 -13.88 19.99 8.41
N ASP A 474 -13.49 21.22 8.72
CA ASP A 474 -12.88 22.14 7.77
C ASP A 474 -11.39 21.79 7.52
N SER A 475 -10.73 22.54 6.62
CA SER A 475 -9.32 22.36 6.28
C SER A 475 -8.35 22.60 7.46
N TYR A 476 -8.81 23.17 8.55
CA TYR A 476 -8.05 23.39 9.78
C TYR A 476 -8.32 22.32 10.84
N GLY A 477 -9.13 21.30 10.52
CA GLY A 477 -9.50 20.23 11.43
C GLY A 477 -10.57 20.63 12.46
N ARG A 478 -11.24 21.76 12.31
CA ARG A 478 -12.32 22.21 13.18
C ARG A 478 -13.63 21.60 12.72
N GLU A 479 -14.43 21.11 13.67
CA GLU A 479 -15.76 20.60 13.37
C GLU A 479 -16.69 21.74 12.93
N VAL A 480 -17.42 21.49 11.82
CA VAL A 480 -18.44 22.38 11.28
C VAL A 480 -19.76 21.65 11.18
N PHE A 481 -20.86 22.38 11.27
CA PHE A 481 -22.21 21.83 11.36
C PHE A 481 -23.07 22.33 10.19
N PRO A 482 -22.84 21.86 8.94
CA PRO A 482 -23.74 22.19 7.85
C PRO A 482 -25.15 21.66 8.15
N PRO A 483 -26.22 22.39 7.81
CA PRO A 483 -27.59 21.90 7.94
C PRO A 483 -27.75 20.53 7.28
N ARG A 484 -28.47 19.62 7.95
CA ARG A 484 -28.65 18.23 7.51
C ARG A 484 -30.13 17.94 7.27
N ILE A 485 -30.42 17.24 6.18
CA ILE A 485 -31.75 16.79 5.82
C ILE A 485 -31.71 15.27 5.64
N ALA A 486 -32.44 14.53 6.48
CA ALA A 486 -32.58 13.09 6.34
C ALA A 486 -33.39 12.77 5.07
N THR A 487 -32.95 11.75 4.33
CA THR A 487 -33.61 11.23 3.13
C THR A 487 -33.87 9.74 3.26
N ALA A 488 -34.63 9.17 2.35
CA ALA A 488 -34.86 7.70 2.34
C ALA A 488 -33.60 6.86 2.12
N LYS A 489 -32.48 7.49 1.67
CA LYS A 489 -31.23 6.79 1.34
C LYS A 489 -30.04 7.25 2.18
N GLY A 490 -30.21 8.19 3.12
CA GLY A 490 -29.14 8.76 3.93
C GLY A 490 -29.40 10.21 4.32
N GLU A 491 -28.43 11.09 4.19
CA GLU A 491 -28.53 12.52 4.53
C GLU A 491 -28.04 13.43 3.41
N VAL A 492 -28.60 14.63 3.35
CA VAL A 492 -28.07 15.75 2.54
C VAL A 492 -27.45 16.79 3.45
N LEU A 493 -26.21 17.15 3.21
CA LEU A 493 -25.49 18.21 3.91
C LEU A 493 -25.52 19.48 3.07
N ASN A 494 -25.98 20.61 3.64
CA ASN A 494 -26.05 21.89 2.93
C ASN A 494 -24.85 22.78 3.27
N PHE A 495 -24.01 23.05 2.27
CA PHE A 495 -22.81 23.87 2.37
C PHE A 495 -22.99 25.31 1.87
N LYS A 496 -24.22 25.74 1.56
CA LYS A 496 -24.51 27.06 0.96
C LYS A 496 -23.92 28.20 1.79
N ASP A 497 -24.00 28.11 3.11
CA ASP A 497 -23.54 29.13 4.04
C ASP A 497 -22.11 28.84 4.58
N GLN A 498 -21.45 27.80 4.05
CA GLN A 498 -20.07 27.47 4.40
C GLN A 498 -19.09 28.19 3.45
N HIS A 499 -17.88 28.46 3.94
CA HIS A 499 -16.82 29.04 3.11
C HIS A 499 -16.37 28.05 2.03
N PRO A 500 -16.01 28.51 0.81
CA PRO A 500 -15.38 27.66 -0.19
C PRO A 500 -14.07 27.09 0.37
N GLY A 501 -13.81 25.82 0.09
CA GLY A 501 -12.62 25.15 0.58
C GLY A 501 -12.76 23.63 0.63
N LEU A 502 -11.74 22.99 1.17
CA LEU A 502 -11.70 21.55 1.39
C LEU A 502 -12.34 21.21 2.74
N TYR A 503 -13.23 20.23 2.72
CA TYR A 503 -13.86 19.65 3.93
C TYR A 503 -13.58 18.16 3.99
N LEU A 504 -13.49 17.63 5.21
CA LEU A 504 -13.39 16.21 5.50
C LEU A 504 -14.70 15.75 6.13
N ILE A 505 -15.36 14.77 5.53
CA ILE A 505 -16.54 14.12 6.08
C ILE A 505 -16.11 12.76 6.62
N TYR A 506 -16.20 12.60 7.94
CA TYR A 506 -16.01 11.32 8.62
C TYR A 506 -17.37 10.66 8.83
N VAL A 507 -17.49 9.42 8.40
CA VAL A 507 -18.73 8.67 8.50
C VAL A 507 -18.45 7.31 9.13
N GLN A 508 -19.17 6.98 10.19
CA GLN A 508 -19.14 5.66 10.79
C GLN A 508 -20.17 4.77 10.05
N GLY A 509 -19.72 4.13 9.00
CA GLY A 509 -20.53 3.18 8.22
C GLY A 509 -20.58 1.79 8.87
N SER A 510 -21.39 0.91 8.30
CA SER A 510 -21.51 -0.49 8.73
C SER A 510 -20.22 -1.30 8.55
N THR A 511 -19.31 -0.83 7.68
CA THR A 511 -18.01 -1.43 7.40
C THR A 511 -16.85 -0.78 8.18
N GLY A 512 -17.15 0.20 9.06
CA GLY A 512 -16.16 0.93 9.86
C GLY A 512 -16.10 2.43 9.53
N PRO A 513 -15.18 3.18 10.17
CA PRO A 513 -15.01 4.60 9.91
C PRO A 513 -14.43 4.82 8.51
N GLN A 514 -15.01 5.75 7.78
CA GLN A 514 -14.57 6.18 6.46
C GLN A 514 -14.42 7.68 6.43
N SER A 515 -13.46 8.20 5.65
CA SER A 515 -13.26 9.63 5.47
C SER A 515 -13.31 10.02 4.00
N TYR A 516 -13.99 11.13 3.72
CA TYR A 516 -14.16 11.64 2.36
C TYR A 516 -13.76 13.11 2.30
N ARG A 517 -13.00 13.47 1.26
CA ARG A 517 -12.63 14.86 0.99
C ARG A 517 -13.64 15.47 0.04
N ILE A 518 -14.22 16.60 0.40
CA ILE A 518 -15.20 17.33 -0.41
C ILE A 518 -14.67 18.72 -0.71
N LEU A 519 -14.66 19.09 -1.98
CA LEU A 519 -14.31 20.44 -2.40
C LEU A 519 -15.59 21.25 -2.61
N VAL A 520 -15.80 22.25 -1.73
CA VAL A 520 -16.90 23.22 -1.86
C VAL A 520 -16.40 24.40 -2.70
N LYS A 521 -17.07 24.67 -3.81
CA LYS A 521 -16.82 25.81 -4.71
C LYS A 521 -17.90 26.88 -4.51
N LYS A 522 -17.59 28.13 -4.85
CA LYS A 522 -18.58 29.19 -5.04
C LYS A 522 -19.03 29.27 -6.46
#